data_75657caf67042b23be850d94e3f14f28
#
_entry.id   75657caf67042b23be850d94e3f14f28
#
_cell.length_a   1.000
_cell.length_b   1.000
_cell.length_c   1.000
_cell.angle_alpha   90.00
_cell.angle_beta   90.00
_cell.angle_gamma   90.00
#
_symmetry.space_group_name_H-M   'P 1'
#
loop_
_entity.id
_entity.type
_entity.pdbx_description
1 polymer ?
#
loop_
_entity_poly.entity_id
_entity_poly.type
_entity_poly.pdbx_seq_one_letter_code
_entity_poly.pdbx_strand_id
1 'polypeptide(L)'
;GRMSNAPTSEVLLRQIERLGGHVLLAGLPADDLLGDLPQAHGWSWHAGEQRLLEARFPGRCHFGVTPPPGPFEAAVLFLPKSRELTDYLLAALASQVPNGHLYLVGEKRAGVERAAKPLGALAKAAKLDSARHCQLWHASIGEAPPAPDLHALAQRYSLPLADGELQVLTLPGVFSHGRLDRGSALLLEHLDGLPTGHVLDFGCGAGVLGATLKR
;
A
#
# COMPACT_ATOMS: atom_id res chain seq x y z
N GLY A 1 3.97 18.55 20.02
CA GLY A 1 2.71 18.15 20.62
C GLY A 1 2.05 16.97 19.94
N ARG A 2 0.99 16.50 20.55
CA ARG A 2 0.23 15.37 19.99
C ARG A 2 -0.56 15.80 18.75
N MET A 3 -0.53 14.98 17.71
CA MET A 3 -1.39 15.17 16.53
C MET A 3 -2.75 14.53 16.78
N SER A 4 -3.82 15.17 16.27
CA SER A 4 -5.16 14.57 16.35
C SER A 4 -5.24 13.33 15.49
N ASN A 5 -5.86 12.27 16.04
CA ASN A 5 -6.07 11.07 15.28
C ASN A 5 -7.21 11.24 14.26
N ALA A 6 -7.04 10.67 13.09
CA ALA A 6 -8.09 10.59 12.08
C ALA A 6 -9.26 9.74 12.59
N PRO A 7 -10.49 9.96 12.08
CA PRO A 7 -11.62 9.12 12.46
C PRO A 7 -11.39 7.63 12.25
N THR A 8 -10.70 7.23 11.20
CA THR A 8 -10.35 5.83 10.95
C THR A 8 -9.45 5.26 12.03
N SER A 9 -8.46 6.04 12.49
CA SER A 9 -7.59 5.64 13.60
C SER A 9 -8.37 5.50 14.90
N GLU A 10 -9.30 6.40 15.15
CA GLU A 10 -10.12 6.34 16.36
C GLU A 10 -11.01 5.08 16.40
N VAL A 11 -11.61 4.72 15.27
CA VAL A 11 -12.42 3.51 15.19
C VAL A 11 -11.55 2.27 15.41
N LEU A 12 -10.36 2.25 14.83
CA LEU A 12 -9.43 1.16 15.05
C LEU A 12 -9.03 1.03 16.52
N LEU A 13 -8.76 2.14 17.18
CA LEU A 13 -8.35 2.14 18.59
C LEU A 13 -9.46 1.66 19.54
N ARG A 14 -10.72 1.71 19.13
CA ARG A 14 -11.81 1.11 19.91
C ARG A 14 -11.62 -0.40 20.05
N GLN A 15 -10.86 -1.02 19.15
CA GLN A 15 -10.59 -2.45 19.13
C GLN A 15 -9.12 -2.75 19.50
N ILE A 16 -8.50 -1.88 20.29
CA ILE A 16 -7.06 -1.96 20.61
C ILE A 16 -6.67 -3.31 21.23
N GLU A 17 -7.56 -3.94 21.97
CA GLU A 17 -7.31 -5.24 22.59
C GLU A 17 -7.09 -6.35 21.57
N ARG A 18 -7.61 -6.18 20.34
CA ARG A 18 -7.43 -7.14 19.26
C ARG A 18 -6.13 -6.93 18.49
N LEU A 19 -5.42 -5.84 18.78
CA LEU A 19 -4.24 -5.41 18.04
C LEU A 19 -2.95 -5.65 18.84
N GLY A 20 -2.93 -6.66 19.69
CA GLY A 20 -1.73 -7.08 20.37
C GLY A 20 -0.76 -7.77 19.43
N GLY A 21 0.53 -7.79 19.81
CA GLY A 21 1.55 -8.46 19.04
C GLY A 21 2.05 -7.63 17.87
N HIS A 22 2.56 -8.31 16.84
CA HIS A 22 3.21 -7.66 15.71
C HIS A 22 2.17 -7.29 14.64
N VAL A 23 1.87 -6.01 14.52
CA VAL A 23 0.80 -5.48 13.67
C VAL A 23 1.37 -4.57 12.59
N LEU A 24 0.89 -4.74 11.36
CA LEU A 24 1.23 -3.87 10.24
C LEU A 24 0.04 -2.96 9.90
N LEU A 25 0.30 -1.65 9.86
CA LEU A 25 -0.69 -0.63 9.53
C LEU A 25 -0.38 -0.09 8.14
N ALA A 26 -1.15 -0.52 7.15
CA ALA A 26 -0.92 -0.17 5.75
C ALA A 26 -1.75 1.04 5.32
N GLY A 27 -1.09 2.04 4.75
CA GLY A 27 -1.75 3.26 4.31
C GLY A 27 -2.27 4.12 5.45
N LEU A 28 -1.62 4.06 6.60
CA LEU A 28 -2.05 4.76 7.80
C LEU A 28 -2.00 6.27 7.62
N PRO A 29 -2.89 7.01 8.29
CA PRO A 29 -2.81 8.48 8.28
C PRO A 29 -1.61 8.97 9.09
N ALA A 30 -1.15 10.19 8.76
CA ALA A 30 -0.07 10.84 9.50
C ALA A 30 -0.62 11.46 10.78
N ASP A 31 -0.85 10.63 11.78
CA ASP A 31 -1.38 11.04 13.09
C ASP A 31 -0.61 10.32 14.21
N ASP A 32 -1.15 10.24 15.40
CA ASP A 32 -0.48 9.63 16.55
C ASP A 32 -0.79 8.15 16.77
N LEU A 33 -1.38 7.48 15.77
CA LEU A 33 -1.77 6.07 15.91
C LEU A 33 -0.58 5.17 16.29
N LEU A 34 0.58 5.38 15.67
CA LEU A 34 1.79 4.59 16.01
C LEU A 34 2.22 4.77 17.46
N GLY A 35 1.97 5.95 18.03
CA GLY A 35 2.24 6.19 19.45
C GLY A 35 1.28 5.42 20.35
N ASP A 36 0.04 5.24 19.92
CA ASP A 36 -0.95 4.50 20.67
C ASP A 36 -0.81 2.97 20.51
N LEU A 37 -0.07 2.53 19.50
CA LEU A 37 0.20 1.11 19.21
C LEU A 37 1.70 0.87 19.12
N PRO A 38 2.40 0.80 20.26
CA PRO A 38 3.86 0.80 20.28
C PRO A 38 4.51 -0.40 19.60
N GLN A 39 3.78 -1.51 19.39
CA GLN A 39 4.30 -2.68 18.70
C GLN A 39 3.89 -2.73 17.23
N ALA A 40 3.17 -1.73 16.73
CA ALA A 40 2.77 -1.67 15.34
C ALA A 40 3.86 -1.05 14.48
N HIS A 41 3.89 -1.45 13.22
CA HIS A 41 4.72 -0.85 12.19
C HIS A 41 3.83 -0.30 11.09
N GLY A 42 4.19 0.85 10.55
CA GLY A 42 3.48 1.44 9.43
C GLY A 42 4.07 1.00 8.11
N TRP A 43 3.24 1.02 7.09
CA TRP A 43 3.65 0.88 5.71
C TRP A 43 2.93 1.96 4.91
N SER A 44 3.69 2.80 4.23
CA SER A 44 3.16 3.88 3.43
C SER A 44 3.78 3.88 2.05
N TRP A 45 3.01 4.30 1.06
CA TRP A 45 3.46 4.53 -0.30
C TRP A 45 3.30 6.00 -0.69
N HIS A 46 2.95 6.85 0.28
CA HIS A 46 2.84 8.30 0.11
C HIS A 46 4.01 9.00 0.79
N ALA A 47 4.86 9.63 -0.03
CA ALA A 47 6.10 10.25 0.46
C ALA A 47 5.85 11.34 1.52
N GLY A 48 4.80 12.15 1.33
CA GLY A 48 4.48 13.22 2.27
C GLY A 48 4.08 12.70 3.65
N GLU A 49 3.18 11.72 3.68
CA GLU A 49 2.74 11.12 4.94
C GLU A 49 3.87 10.35 5.61
N GLN A 50 4.67 9.63 4.82
CA GLN A 50 5.80 8.89 5.33
C GLN A 50 6.81 9.80 6.00
N ARG A 51 7.09 10.98 5.43
CA ARG A 51 8.02 11.94 6.03
C ARG A 51 7.53 12.44 7.37
N LEU A 52 6.24 12.74 7.49
CA LEU A 52 5.64 13.17 8.75
C LEU A 52 5.71 12.06 9.80
N LEU A 53 5.42 10.84 9.42
CA LEU A 53 5.48 9.69 10.31
C LEU A 53 6.93 9.38 10.73
N GLU A 54 7.87 9.45 9.79
CA GLU A 54 9.28 9.19 10.11
C GLU A 54 9.86 10.25 11.04
N ALA A 55 9.48 11.51 10.86
CA ALA A 55 9.91 12.58 11.74
C ALA A 55 9.41 12.38 13.18
N ARG A 56 8.21 11.87 13.35
CA ARG A 56 7.60 11.69 14.66
C ARG A 56 7.87 10.32 15.28
N PHE A 57 7.95 9.28 14.46
CA PHE A 57 8.16 7.91 14.90
C PHE A 57 9.30 7.26 14.09
N PRO A 58 10.55 7.68 14.32
CA PRO A 58 11.67 7.21 13.49
C PRO A 58 11.79 5.69 13.47
N GLY A 59 11.97 5.13 12.28
CA GLY A 59 12.14 3.70 12.09
C GLY A 59 10.86 2.86 12.20
N ARG A 60 9.70 3.49 12.36
CA ARG A 60 8.44 2.81 12.59
C ARG A 60 7.56 2.69 11.34
N CYS A 61 7.91 3.34 10.25
CA CYS A 61 7.13 3.33 9.03
C CYS A 61 7.98 2.93 7.84
N HIS A 62 7.63 1.81 7.22
CA HIS A 62 8.26 1.33 5.99
C HIS A 62 7.68 2.10 4.80
N PHE A 63 8.54 2.55 3.89
CA PHE A 63 8.13 3.20 2.66
C PHE A 63 8.41 2.28 1.47
N GLY A 64 7.43 2.11 0.61
CA GLY A 64 7.59 1.30 -0.59
C GLY A 64 6.27 0.87 -1.18
N VAL A 65 6.35 0.17 -2.31
CA VAL A 65 5.17 -0.32 -3.05
C VAL A 65 4.83 -1.78 -2.72
N THR A 66 5.68 -2.44 -1.95
CA THR A 66 5.42 -3.78 -1.43
C THR A 66 5.48 -3.75 0.08
N PRO A 67 4.74 -4.63 0.78
CA PRO A 67 4.78 -4.64 2.23
C PRO A 67 6.15 -5.03 2.75
N PRO A 68 6.52 -4.56 3.95
CA PRO A 68 7.71 -5.08 4.61
C PRO A 68 7.53 -6.59 4.87
N PRO A 69 8.62 -7.34 4.95
CA PRO A 69 8.52 -8.79 5.18
C PRO A 69 7.88 -9.09 6.54
N GLY A 70 6.98 -10.08 6.54
CA GLY A 70 6.35 -10.59 7.72
C GLY A 70 7.12 -11.79 8.29
N PRO A 71 6.44 -12.65 9.02
CA PRO A 71 4.98 -12.62 9.20
C PRO A 71 4.53 -11.62 10.28
N PHE A 72 3.28 -11.21 10.16
CA PHE A 72 2.62 -10.38 11.17
C PHE A 72 1.45 -11.16 11.78
N GLU A 73 1.07 -10.79 13.00
CA GLU A 73 -0.09 -11.39 13.66
C GLU A 73 -1.39 -10.74 13.17
N ALA A 74 -1.32 -9.48 12.78
CA ALA A 74 -2.43 -8.75 12.20
C ALA A 74 -1.94 -7.70 11.21
N ALA A 75 -2.77 -7.38 10.25
CA ALA A 75 -2.54 -6.27 9.33
C ALA A 75 -3.83 -5.48 9.18
N VAL A 76 -3.70 -4.16 9.08
CA VAL A 76 -4.80 -3.24 8.89
C VAL A 76 -4.58 -2.47 7.61
N LEU A 77 -5.55 -2.50 6.71
CA LEU A 77 -5.56 -1.64 5.55
C LEU A 77 -6.47 -0.45 5.82
N PHE A 78 -5.90 0.76 5.75
CA PHE A 78 -6.68 1.98 5.69
C PHE A 78 -7.11 2.16 4.24
N LEU A 79 -8.41 2.26 4.00
CA LEU A 79 -8.98 2.26 2.66
C LEU A 79 -8.28 3.29 1.77
N PRO A 80 -7.62 2.87 0.68
CA PRO A 80 -6.99 3.80 -0.24
C PRO A 80 -8.04 4.51 -1.10
N LYS A 81 -7.68 5.66 -1.65
CA LYS A 81 -8.56 6.42 -2.54
C LYS A 81 -8.84 5.68 -3.84
N SER A 82 -7.88 4.90 -4.32
CA SER A 82 -8.02 4.10 -5.53
C SER A 82 -8.55 2.71 -5.20
N ARG A 83 -9.67 2.34 -5.81
CA ARG A 83 -10.25 1.01 -5.64
C ARG A 83 -9.41 -0.09 -6.25
N GLU A 84 -8.74 0.21 -7.36
CA GLU A 84 -7.90 -0.76 -8.05
C GLU A 84 -6.83 -1.35 -7.15
N LEU A 85 -6.37 -0.54 -6.20
CA LEU A 85 -5.35 -0.98 -5.26
C LEU A 85 -5.88 -1.78 -4.10
N THR A 86 -7.16 -1.61 -3.75
CA THR A 86 -7.70 -2.25 -2.55
C THR A 86 -7.59 -3.76 -2.62
N ASP A 87 -7.97 -4.35 -3.73
CA ASP A 87 -7.92 -5.80 -3.90
C ASP A 87 -6.49 -6.33 -3.84
N TYR A 88 -5.57 -5.64 -4.52
CA TYR A 88 -4.16 -5.99 -4.47
C TYR A 88 -3.61 -5.90 -3.06
N LEU A 89 -3.88 -4.78 -2.36
CA LEU A 89 -3.37 -4.54 -1.02
C LEU A 89 -3.93 -5.54 -0.02
N LEU A 90 -5.21 -5.87 -0.10
CA LEU A 90 -5.80 -6.88 0.77
C LEU A 90 -5.15 -8.25 0.55
N ALA A 91 -4.92 -8.62 -0.70
CA ALA A 91 -4.25 -9.89 -1.01
C ALA A 91 -2.79 -9.90 -0.54
N ALA A 92 -2.07 -8.79 -0.74
CA ALA A 92 -0.69 -8.65 -0.29
C ALA A 92 -0.59 -8.76 1.23
N LEU A 93 -1.49 -8.11 1.94
CA LEU A 93 -1.52 -8.15 3.40
C LEU A 93 -1.94 -9.54 3.92
N ALA A 94 -2.91 -10.18 3.28
CA ALA A 94 -3.34 -11.52 3.66
C ALA A 94 -2.17 -12.51 3.59
N SER A 95 -1.28 -12.36 2.61
CA SER A 95 -0.11 -13.22 2.46
C SER A 95 0.90 -13.07 3.59
N GLN A 96 0.81 -12.01 4.38
CA GLN A 96 1.75 -11.70 5.47
C GLN A 96 1.23 -12.05 6.85
N VAL A 97 -0.01 -12.54 6.95
CA VAL A 97 -0.65 -12.83 8.25
C VAL A 97 -1.14 -14.27 8.34
N PRO A 98 -0.25 -15.26 8.18
CA PRO A 98 -0.66 -16.66 8.31
C PRO A 98 -1.25 -16.92 9.70
N ASN A 99 -2.43 -17.53 9.72
CA ASN A 99 -3.20 -17.79 10.95
C ASN A 99 -3.47 -16.53 11.79
N GLY A 100 -3.48 -15.38 11.12
CA GLY A 100 -3.66 -14.09 11.77
C GLY A 100 -4.95 -13.39 11.37
N HIS A 101 -4.93 -12.08 11.48
CA HIS A 101 -6.10 -11.24 11.31
C HIS A 101 -5.85 -10.15 10.28
N LEU A 102 -6.83 -9.93 9.42
CA LEU A 102 -6.81 -8.86 8.43
C LEU A 102 -7.98 -7.92 8.70
N TYR A 103 -7.67 -6.64 8.77
CA TYR A 103 -8.66 -5.59 9.00
C TYR A 103 -8.70 -4.62 7.84
N LEU A 104 -9.87 -4.09 7.55
CA LEU A 104 -10.06 -2.98 6.62
C LEU A 104 -10.84 -1.90 7.35
N VAL A 105 -10.32 -0.67 7.35
CA VAL A 105 -10.99 0.47 7.96
C VAL A 105 -11.12 1.60 6.94
N GLY A 106 -12.26 2.26 6.92
CA GLY A 106 -12.48 3.37 6.00
C GLY A 106 -13.79 4.08 6.26
N GLU A 107 -13.95 5.25 5.63
CA GLU A 107 -15.19 6.01 5.72
C GLU A 107 -16.28 5.35 4.87
N LYS A 108 -17.52 5.40 5.36
CA LYS A 108 -18.68 4.91 4.60
C LYS A 108 -18.80 5.61 3.25
N ARG A 109 -18.63 6.93 3.23
CA ARG A 109 -18.75 7.72 2.00
C ARG A 109 -17.63 7.42 1.00
N ALA A 110 -16.52 6.86 1.46
CA ALA A 110 -15.43 6.43 0.59
C ALA A 110 -15.63 5.02 0.04
N GLY A 111 -16.69 4.32 0.46
CA GLY A 111 -17.05 3.02 -0.09
C GLY A 111 -16.44 1.83 0.63
N VAL A 112 -16.13 1.95 1.92
CA VAL A 112 -15.50 0.86 2.69
C VAL A 112 -16.33 -0.41 2.67
N GLU A 113 -17.66 -0.31 2.71
CA GLU A 113 -18.53 -1.48 2.72
C GLU A 113 -18.40 -2.30 1.45
N ARG A 114 -18.35 -1.63 0.30
CA ARG A 114 -18.12 -2.31 -0.98
C ARG A 114 -16.69 -2.85 -1.07
N ALA A 115 -15.73 -2.07 -0.59
CA ALA A 115 -14.32 -2.46 -0.61
C ALA A 115 -14.04 -3.69 0.27
N ALA A 116 -14.88 -3.94 1.26
CA ALA A 116 -14.75 -5.10 2.15
C ALA A 116 -15.19 -6.42 1.51
N LYS A 117 -15.91 -6.40 0.39
CA LYS A 117 -16.41 -7.62 -0.27
C LYS A 117 -15.30 -8.64 -0.59
N PRO A 118 -14.13 -8.23 -1.11
CA PRO A 118 -13.05 -9.18 -1.37
C PRO A 118 -12.54 -9.93 -0.14
N LEU A 119 -12.73 -9.41 1.07
CA LEU A 119 -12.36 -10.13 2.29
C LEU A 119 -13.10 -11.45 2.41
N GLY A 120 -14.35 -11.51 1.95
CA GLY A 120 -15.14 -12.74 1.96
C GLY A 120 -14.59 -13.82 1.06
N ALA A 121 -13.83 -13.46 0.02
CA ALA A 121 -13.17 -14.42 -0.86
C ALA A 121 -11.87 -14.96 -0.25
N LEU A 122 -11.24 -14.20 0.64
CA LEU A 122 -10.00 -14.60 1.33
C LEU A 122 -10.31 -15.42 2.58
N ALA A 123 -11.37 -15.05 3.31
CA ALA A 123 -11.76 -15.66 4.57
C ALA A 123 -13.16 -15.18 4.94
N LYS A 124 -13.71 -15.75 6.02
CA LYS A 124 -15.00 -15.29 6.54
C LYS A 124 -14.83 -13.89 7.11
N ALA A 125 -15.53 -12.92 6.51
CA ALA A 125 -15.42 -11.52 6.89
C ALA A 125 -16.69 -11.02 7.57
N ALA A 126 -16.53 -10.10 8.51
CA ALA A 126 -17.64 -9.46 9.20
C ALA A 126 -17.27 -8.01 9.53
N LYS A 127 -18.30 -7.15 9.56
CA LYS A 127 -18.16 -5.82 10.09
C LYS A 127 -18.02 -5.90 11.61
N LEU A 128 -16.91 -5.41 12.12
CA LEU A 128 -16.59 -5.50 13.53
C LEU A 128 -17.06 -4.29 14.32
N ASP A 129 -17.03 -3.10 13.72
CA ASP A 129 -17.39 -1.87 14.40
C ASP A 129 -17.81 -0.80 13.39
N SER A 130 -18.53 0.20 13.88
CA SER A 130 -18.95 1.35 13.10
C SER A 130 -19.03 2.56 14.03
N ALA A 131 -18.25 3.60 13.74
CA ALA A 131 -18.25 4.84 14.51
C ALA A 131 -17.62 5.95 13.68
N ARG A 132 -17.93 7.21 13.99
CA ARG A 132 -17.34 8.38 13.33
C ARG A 132 -17.48 8.33 11.80
N HIS A 133 -18.62 7.80 11.29
CA HIS A 133 -18.88 7.61 9.86
C HIS A 133 -17.88 6.66 9.18
N CYS A 134 -17.17 5.85 9.96
CA CYS A 134 -16.24 4.84 9.48
C CYS A 134 -16.73 3.44 9.86
N GLN A 135 -16.25 2.45 9.12
CA GLN A 135 -16.48 1.03 9.43
C GLN A 135 -15.15 0.32 9.55
N LEU A 136 -15.09 -0.63 10.46
CA LEU A 136 -13.97 -1.55 10.61
C LEU A 136 -14.45 -2.96 10.28
N TRP A 137 -13.82 -3.57 9.29
CA TRP A 137 -14.09 -4.94 8.86
C TRP A 137 -12.94 -5.86 9.25
N HIS A 138 -13.26 -7.11 9.50
CA HIS A 138 -12.30 -8.10 9.99
C HIS A 138 -12.48 -9.43 9.27
N ALA A 139 -11.36 -10.09 8.96
CA ALA A 139 -11.32 -11.46 8.45
C ALA A 139 -10.24 -12.23 9.19
N SER A 140 -10.53 -13.47 9.54
CA SER A 140 -9.52 -14.39 10.07
C SER A 140 -8.88 -15.13 8.91
N ILE A 141 -7.56 -15.08 8.84
CA ILE A 141 -6.81 -15.76 7.79
C ILE A 141 -6.32 -17.10 8.36
N GLY A 142 -6.56 -18.16 7.63
CA GLY A 142 -5.99 -19.46 7.98
C GLY A 142 -4.62 -19.63 7.34
N GLU A 143 -4.50 -20.57 6.42
CA GLU A 143 -3.30 -20.68 5.62
C GLU A 143 -3.14 -19.44 4.75
N ALA A 144 -2.00 -18.79 4.81
CA ALA A 144 -1.79 -17.55 4.06
C ALA A 144 -1.82 -17.83 2.55
N PRO A 145 -2.60 -17.06 1.79
CA PRO A 145 -2.57 -17.17 0.33
C PRO A 145 -1.22 -16.70 -0.20
N PRO A 146 -0.85 -17.09 -1.44
CA PRO A 146 0.38 -16.57 -2.04
C PRO A 146 0.28 -15.06 -2.24
N ALA A 147 1.45 -14.39 -2.18
CA ALA A 147 1.51 -12.96 -2.43
C ALA A 147 1.09 -12.68 -3.88
N PRO A 148 0.30 -11.63 -4.11
CA PRO A 148 -0.10 -11.26 -5.47
C PRO A 148 1.09 -10.71 -6.24
N ASP A 149 1.04 -10.87 -7.56
CA ASP A 149 2.05 -10.32 -8.44
C ASP A 149 1.83 -8.82 -8.62
N LEU A 150 2.79 -8.02 -8.20
CA LEU A 150 2.73 -6.57 -8.35
C LEU A 150 2.66 -6.17 -9.82
N HIS A 151 3.27 -6.95 -10.71
CA HIS A 151 3.23 -6.68 -12.14
C HIS A 151 1.81 -6.79 -12.73
N ALA A 152 0.92 -7.51 -12.06
CA ALA A 152 -0.47 -7.60 -12.49
C ALA A 152 -1.20 -6.24 -12.42
N LEU A 153 -0.72 -5.31 -11.61
CA LEU A 153 -1.26 -3.96 -11.54
C LEU A 153 -0.61 -3.01 -12.54
N ALA A 154 0.51 -3.40 -13.13
CA ALA A 154 1.29 -2.51 -13.95
C ALA A 154 0.61 -2.24 -15.29
N GLN A 155 0.71 -1.00 -15.75
CA GLN A 155 0.36 -0.63 -17.10
C GLN A 155 1.63 -0.52 -17.92
N ARG A 156 1.55 -0.96 -19.16
CA ARG A 156 2.68 -0.92 -20.09
C ARG A 156 2.45 0.20 -21.10
N TYR A 157 3.44 1.07 -21.22
CA TYR A 157 3.45 2.10 -22.25
C TYR A 157 4.57 1.83 -23.23
N SER A 158 4.33 2.19 -24.50
CA SER A 158 5.39 2.31 -25.50
C SER A 158 5.63 3.79 -25.75
N LEU A 159 6.86 4.25 -25.54
CA LEU A 159 7.26 5.62 -25.84
C LEU A 159 8.16 5.60 -27.05
N PRO A 160 7.83 6.34 -28.13
CA PRO A 160 8.68 6.36 -29.33
C PRO A 160 10.01 7.06 -29.06
N LEU A 161 11.07 6.47 -29.54
CA LEU A 161 12.42 7.04 -29.52
C LEU A 161 12.97 7.08 -30.94
N ALA A 162 14.04 7.85 -31.16
CA ALA A 162 14.66 7.96 -32.48
C ALA A 162 15.08 6.58 -33.03
N ASP A 163 15.58 5.69 -32.18
CA ASP A 163 16.11 4.39 -32.55
C ASP A 163 15.24 3.20 -32.13
N GLY A 164 13.95 3.41 -31.87
CA GLY A 164 13.08 2.33 -31.46
C GLY A 164 12.00 2.77 -30.49
N GLU A 165 11.65 1.87 -29.56
CA GLU A 165 10.62 2.13 -28.56
C GLU A 165 11.13 1.85 -27.16
N LEU A 166 10.72 2.70 -26.21
CA LEU A 166 10.91 2.43 -24.79
C LEU A 166 9.64 1.78 -24.24
N GLN A 167 9.78 0.60 -23.70
CA GLN A 167 8.70 -0.09 -23.00
C GLN A 167 8.80 0.23 -21.51
N VAL A 168 7.78 0.85 -20.95
CA VAL A 168 7.75 1.30 -19.55
C VAL A 168 6.63 0.59 -18.82
N LEU A 169 6.95 -0.04 -17.68
CA LEU A 169 5.98 -0.62 -16.77
C LEU A 169 5.79 0.34 -15.61
N THR A 170 4.55 0.80 -15.40
CA THR A 170 4.24 1.73 -14.33
C THR A 170 3.17 1.17 -13.41
N LEU A 171 3.24 1.56 -12.15
CA LEU A 171 2.19 1.29 -11.18
C LEU A 171 1.12 2.38 -11.25
N PRO A 172 -0.09 2.12 -10.71
CA PRO A 172 -1.11 3.15 -10.60
C PRO A 172 -0.59 4.43 -9.97
N GLY A 173 -1.13 5.57 -10.39
CA GLY A 173 -0.66 6.89 -10.00
C GLY A 173 -0.61 7.15 -8.50
N VAL A 174 -1.39 6.43 -7.70
CA VAL A 174 -1.38 6.52 -6.25
C VAL A 174 0.01 6.22 -5.67
N PHE A 175 0.83 5.41 -6.35
CA PHE A 175 2.20 5.12 -5.93
C PHE A 175 3.22 6.13 -6.44
N SER A 176 2.83 7.01 -7.35
CA SER A 176 3.76 7.93 -8.02
C SER A 176 3.78 9.35 -7.44
N HIS A 177 2.72 9.77 -6.75
CA HIS A 177 2.55 11.13 -6.21
C HIS A 177 2.70 12.24 -7.27
N GLY A 178 2.34 11.97 -8.51
CA GLY A 178 2.50 12.94 -9.58
C GLY A 178 3.93 13.14 -10.04
N ARG A 179 4.87 12.34 -9.58
CA ARG A 179 6.28 12.42 -10.00
C ARG A 179 6.62 11.48 -11.13
N LEU A 180 5.69 10.64 -11.52
CA LEU A 180 5.91 9.65 -12.57
C LEU A 180 6.41 10.30 -13.86
N ASP A 181 5.72 11.36 -14.29
CA ASP A 181 6.08 12.05 -15.55
C ASP A 181 7.48 12.64 -15.49
N ARG A 182 7.84 13.23 -14.35
CA ARG A 182 9.16 13.81 -14.17
C ARG A 182 10.23 12.73 -14.16
N GLY A 183 9.99 11.63 -13.45
CA GLY A 183 10.91 10.51 -13.43
C GLY A 183 11.07 9.90 -14.80
N SER A 184 9.98 9.75 -15.54
CA SER A 184 10.00 9.21 -16.90
C SER A 184 10.76 10.12 -17.88
N ALA A 185 10.57 11.44 -17.77
CA ALA A 185 11.26 12.40 -18.61
C ALA A 185 12.77 12.38 -18.38
N LEU A 186 13.21 12.38 -17.12
CA LEU A 186 14.63 12.28 -16.78
C LEU A 186 15.24 10.99 -17.31
N LEU A 187 14.49 9.90 -17.21
CA LEU A 187 14.89 8.61 -17.70
C LEU A 187 15.13 8.63 -19.21
N LEU A 188 14.19 9.21 -19.96
CA LEU A 188 14.30 9.29 -21.42
C LEU A 188 15.55 10.03 -21.87
N GLU A 189 15.96 11.06 -21.13
CA GLU A 189 17.18 11.81 -21.43
C GLU A 189 18.44 10.96 -21.31
N HIS A 190 18.42 9.92 -20.50
CA HIS A 190 19.59 9.12 -20.18
C HIS A 190 19.61 7.73 -20.80
N LEU A 191 18.56 7.37 -21.54
CA LEU A 191 18.45 6.01 -22.09
C LEU A 191 19.10 5.80 -23.45
N ASP A 192 19.52 6.85 -24.13
CA ASP A 192 20.06 6.76 -25.50
C ASP A 192 21.30 5.87 -25.62
N GLY A 193 22.03 5.68 -24.54
CA GLY A 193 23.22 4.85 -24.52
C GLY A 193 23.01 3.42 -24.07
N LEU A 194 21.78 3.01 -23.77
CA LEU A 194 21.54 1.66 -23.26
C LEU A 194 21.41 0.64 -24.38
N PRO A 195 21.94 -0.57 -24.18
CA PRO A 195 21.79 -1.63 -25.16
C PRO A 195 20.31 -2.09 -25.24
N THR A 196 19.96 -2.60 -26.42
CA THR A 196 18.64 -3.16 -26.66
C THR A 196 18.35 -4.29 -25.66
N GLY A 197 17.15 -4.29 -25.10
CA GLY A 197 16.73 -5.29 -24.11
C GLY A 197 17.19 -5.02 -22.70
N HIS A 198 17.94 -3.95 -22.47
CA HIS A 198 18.35 -3.58 -21.13
C HIS A 198 17.13 -3.12 -20.30
N VAL A 199 17.01 -3.63 -19.10
CA VAL A 199 15.92 -3.29 -18.20
C VAL A 199 16.44 -2.47 -17.03
N LEU A 200 15.83 -1.32 -16.80
CA LEU A 200 16.13 -0.47 -15.66
C LEU A 200 14.99 -0.56 -14.66
N ASP A 201 15.32 -0.86 -13.42
CA ASP A 201 14.36 -0.86 -12.32
C ASP A 201 14.50 0.44 -11.54
N PHE A 202 13.42 1.23 -11.48
CA PHE A 202 13.43 2.51 -10.81
C PHE A 202 13.01 2.43 -9.36
N GLY A 203 12.65 1.26 -8.91
CA GLY A 203 12.31 1.06 -7.52
C GLY A 203 11.14 1.89 -7.03
N CYS A 204 11.13 2.13 -5.74
CA CYS A 204 10.01 2.66 -5.01
C CYS A 204 9.78 4.16 -5.23
N GLY A 205 8.53 4.59 -5.17
CA GLY A 205 8.16 6.00 -5.07
C GLY A 205 7.97 6.72 -6.38
N ALA A 206 8.50 6.22 -7.48
CA ALA A 206 8.34 6.84 -8.79
C ALA A 206 7.17 6.28 -9.60
N GLY A 207 6.58 5.17 -9.18
CA GLY A 207 5.50 4.52 -9.91
C GLY A 207 5.97 3.74 -11.12
N VAL A 208 7.25 3.76 -11.45
CA VAL A 208 7.82 3.01 -12.55
C VAL A 208 8.43 1.72 -12.01
N LEU A 209 7.93 0.56 -12.47
CA LEU A 209 8.49 -0.73 -12.09
C LEU A 209 9.76 -1.04 -12.88
N GLY A 210 9.77 -0.67 -14.13
CA GLY A 210 10.94 -0.88 -14.97
C GLY A 210 10.73 -0.33 -16.36
N ALA A 211 11.83 -0.23 -17.10
CA ALA A 211 11.80 0.19 -18.49
C ALA A 211 12.73 -0.69 -19.30
N THR A 212 12.31 -1.03 -20.51
CA THR A 212 13.08 -1.84 -21.44
C THR A 212 13.15 -1.12 -22.77
N LEU A 213 14.37 -0.91 -23.27
CA LEU A 213 14.56 -0.31 -24.58
C LEU A 213 14.49 -1.40 -25.65
N LYS A 214 13.62 -1.19 -26.64
CA LYS A 214 13.50 -2.05 -27.83
C LYS A 214 13.91 -1.28 -29.07
N ARG A 215 14.66 -1.91 -29.91
CA ARG A 215 15.07 -1.34 -31.19
C ARG A 215 14.49 -2.13 -32.35
#